data_0749e7c2189bf25785e75be78e92a2e0
#
_entry.id   0749e7c2189bf25785e75be78e92a2e0
#
_cell.length_a   1.000
_cell.length_b   1.000
_cell.length_c   1.000
_cell.angle_alpha   90.00
_cell.angle_beta   90.00
_cell.angle_gamma   90.00
#
_symmetry.space_group_name_H-M   'P 1'
#
loop_
_entity.id
_entity.type
_entity.pdbx_description
1 polymer ?
#
loop_
_entity_poly.entity_id
_entity_poly.type
_entity_poly.pdbx_seq_one_letter_code
_entity_poly.pdbx_strand_id
1 'polypeptide(L)'
;MQPNEKQPNPLGTAPVGALLRKFAVPSIVAMLVGALYNIVDQIFIGHAIGELGNAATNVAFPLSTSCTALALLFGIGAASAFNLSMGRGEKKKALHYLANAAVLLFLSGVVLGALTLVFLRPLLVFFGAPAGVLPLAMEYVGVTAWGFPFLIFTTGGAHLIRADGSPRMSMLCNISGAIINTLLDPLLIFGFRMGMRGAAIATVAGQVVSAALVLLYLFHLRAGKLTRGHLRLRRQYFGYAMSLGLAQFCNQMAMMVVQIVLNNSLRYYGAQSVYGESIPLACAGIINKVGFIFFSLCVGIAQGMQPIASFNYGAKQFDRVRKVIRLAMTAGLIICAVAFAMFQLLPRQIISLFGDGSAMYFAFAERYFRIYLLATFVNNVQPMSSTFFAAIGKPAKGTFLALTRQIIFLLPLIVIFPLFLGVDGIMYAGPVADFLAAAIAAVMLLRELRKMGRQDGAA
;
A
#
# COMPACT_ATOMS: atom_id res chain seq x y z
N MET A 1 10.18 35.59 32.67
CA MET A 1 9.60 34.40 32.07
C MET A 1 10.69 33.72 31.25
N GLN A 2 11.24 32.60 31.73
CA GLN A 2 12.24 31.81 30.99
C GLN A 2 11.58 31.25 29.74
N PRO A 3 12.25 31.25 28.56
CA PRO A 3 11.71 30.63 27.37
C PRO A 3 11.56 29.14 27.64
N ASN A 4 10.34 28.64 27.50
CA ASN A 4 9.94 27.25 27.62
C ASN A 4 10.94 26.37 26.82
N GLU A 5 11.84 25.68 27.52
CA GLU A 5 12.76 24.72 26.92
C GLU A 5 11.91 23.71 26.13
N LYS A 6 12.03 23.79 24.82
CA LYS A 6 11.31 22.87 23.90
C LYS A 6 11.72 21.46 24.24
N GLN A 7 10.81 20.68 24.82
CA GLN A 7 11.06 19.27 25.04
C GLN A 7 11.57 18.62 23.71
N PRO A 8 12.74 17.97 23.77
CA PRO A 8 13.36 17.43 22.58
C PRO A 8 12.40 16.42 21.91
N ASN A 9 12.30 16.47 20.57
CA ASN A 9 11.39 15.60 19.83
C ASN A 9 11.72 14.12 20.11
N PRO A 10 10.75 13.32 20.58
CA PRO A 10 10.98 11.92 20.91
C PRO A 10 11.58 11.09 19.78
N LEU A 11 11.35 11.45 18.51
CA LEU A 11 11.95 10.77 17.36
C LEU A 11 13.47 10.81 17.34
N GLY A 12 14.05 11.88 17.90
CA GLY A 12 15.51 12.06 17.99
C GLY A 12 16.14 11.55 19.30
N THR A 13 15.36 11.33 20.36
CA THR A 13 15.90 11.05 21.70
C THR A 13 15.51 9.70 22.27
N ALA A 14 14.30 9.20 22.03
CA ALA A 14 13.83 7.95 22.59
C ALA A 14 14.56 6.72 21.99
N PRO A 15 14.64 5.60 22.70
CA PRO A 15 15.26 4.38 22.19
C PRO A 15 14.63 3.90 20.87
N VAL A 16 15.48 3.66 19.85
CA VAL A 16 15.04 3.37 18.47
C VAL A 16 14.11 2.15 18.40
N GLY A 17 14.40 1.07 19.16
CA GLY A 17 13.54 -0.13 19.16
C GLY A 17 12.15 0.12 19.76
N ALA A 18 12.06 0.97 20.82
CA ALA A 18 10.80 1.36 21.41
C ALA A 18 9.97 2.24 20.44
N LEU A 19 10.65 3.18 19.75
CA LEU A 19 10.03 3.99 18.72
C LEU A 19 9.50 3.13 17.57
N LEU A 20 10.32 2.21 17.04
CA LEU A 20 9.90 1.34 15.96
C LEU A 20 8.65 0.54 16.34
N ARG A 21 8.60 -0.06 17.52
CA ARG A 21 7.41 -0.76 18.03
C ARG A 21 6.20 0.18 18.14
N LYS A 22 6.38 1.38 18.71
CA LYS A 22 5.33 2.39 18.87
C LYS A 22 4.69 2.80 17.54
N PHE A 23 5.47 2.84 16.46
CA PHE A 23 5.02 3.25 15.13
C PHE A 23 4.59 2.06 14.25
N ALA A 24 5.33 0.95 14.30
CA ALA A 24 5.06 -0.21 13.44
C ALA A 24 3.80 -0.97 13.87
N VAL A 25 3.59 -1.21 15.18
CA VAL A 25 2.43 -1.99 15.66
C VAL A 25 1.10 -1.37 15.23
N PRO A 26 0.82 -0.06 15.45
CA PRO A 26 -0.41 0.54 14.95
C PRO A 26 -0.51 0.52 13.42
N SER A 27 0.62 0.64 12.70
CA SER A 27 0.61 0.58 11.24
C SER A 27 0.27 -0.82 10.73
N ILE A 28 0.82 -1.86 11.35
CA ILE A 28 0.51 -3.27 11.06
C ILE A 28 -0.98 -3.53 11.30
N VAL A 29 -1.50 -3.13 12.46
CA VAL A 29 -2.92 -3.32 12.80
C VAL A 29 -3.82 -2.62 11.79
N ALA A 30 -3.50 -1.37 11.41
CA ALA A 30 -4.27 -0.64 10.40
C ALA A 30 -4.26 -1.35 9.03
N MET A 31 -3.11 -1.90 8.61
CA MET A 31 -2.99 -2.64 7.36
C MET A 31 -3.78 -3.95 7.38
N LEU A 32 -3.70 -4.71 8.48
CA LEU A 32 -4.45 -5.96 8.64
C LEU A 32 -5.96 -5.72 8.67
N VAL A 33 -6.41 -4.72 9.43
CA VAL A 33 -7.84 -4.36 9.48
C VAL A 33 -8.33 -3.93 8.10
N GLY A 34 -7.52 -3.14 7.36
CA GLY A 34 -7.84 -2.76 6.00
C GLY A 34 -7.94 -3.96 5.03
N ALA A 35 -7.07 -4.95 5.18
CA ALA A 35 -7.13 -6.18 4.38
C ALA A 35 -8.37 -7.03 4.73
N LEU A 36 -8.68 -7.17 6.02
CA LEU A 36 -9.81 -7.96 6.49
C LEU A 36 -11.15 -7.33 6.09
N TYR A 37 -11.28 -6.01 6.24
CA TYR A 37 -12.53 -5.34 5.88
C TYR A 37 -12.84 -5.49 4.38
N ASN A 38 -11.85 -5.41 3.51
CA ASN A 38 -12.05 -5.65 2.07
C ASN A 38 -12.57 -7.06 1.77
N ILE A 39 -12.11 -8.07 2.53
CA ILE A 39 -12.60 -9.44 2.40
C ILE A 39 -14.05 -9.53 2.87
N VAL A 40 -14.39 -8.91 4.00
CA VAL A 40 -15.74 -8.91 4.58
C VAL A 40 -16.73 -8.22 3.64
N ASP A 41 -16.38 -7.06 3.08
CA ASP A 41 -17.20 -6.33 2.11
C ASP A 41 -17.50 -7.21 0.87
N GLN A 42 -16.49 -7.89 0.33
CA GLN A 42 -16.69 -8.82 -0.79
C GLN A 42 -17.57 -10.02 -0.44
N ILE A 43 -17.52 -10.51 0.81
CA ILE A 43 -18.40 -11.57 1.28
C ILE A 43 -19.85 -11.08 1.29
N PHE A 44 -20.13 -9.90 1.81
CA PHE A 44 -21.49 -9.34 1.82
C PHE A 44 -22.02 -9.12 0.40
N ILE A 45 -21.24 -8.54 -0.48
CA ILE A 45 -21.60 -8.34 -1.90
C ILE A 45 -21.85 -9.69 -2.59
N GLY A 46 -20.99 -10.68 -2.35
CA GLY A 46 -21.12 -12.02 -2.93
C GLY A 46 -22.40 -12.74 -2.49
N HIS A 47 -22.78 -12.60 -1.20
CA HIS A 47 -24.03 -13.22 -0.70
C HIS A 47 -25.30 -12.50 -1.17
N ALA A 48 -25.23 -11.18 -1.37
CA ALA A 48 -26.40 -10.37 -1.74
C ALA A 48 -26.67 -10.36 -3.25
N ILE A 49 -25.61 -10.32 -4.07
CA ILE A 49 -25.68 -10.02 -5.50
C ILE A 49 -25.08 -11.19 -6.33
N GLY A 50 -24.33 -12.05 -5.67
CA GLY A 50 -23.66 -13.19 -6.31
C GLY A 50 -22.36 -12.82 -7.03
N GLU A 51 -21.97 -13.67 -7.98
CA GLU A 51 -20.71 -13.56 -8.71
C GLU A 51 -20.59 -12.26 -9.52
N LEU A 52 -21.71 -11.75 -10.05
CA LEU A 52 -21.74 -10.51 -10.83
C LEU A 52 -21.40 -9.29 -9.99
N GLY A 53 -21.80 -9.28 -8.71
CA GLY A 53 -21.43 -8.21 -7.76
C GLY A 53 -19.93 -8.18 -7.48
N ASN A 54 -19.33 -9.34 -7.22
CA ASN A 54 -17.88 -9.44 -7.04
C ASN A 54 -17.12 -9.12 -8.35
N ALA A 55 -17.64 -9.49 -9.50
CA ALA A 55 -17.07 -9.10 -10.79
C ALA A 55 -17.09 -7.58 -10.98
N ALA A 56 -18.17 -6.90 -10.56
CA ALA A 56 -18.29 -5.45 -10.66
C ALA A 56 -17.27 -4.72 -9.78
N THR A 57 -17.02 -5.17 -8.55
CA THR A 57 -15.98 -4.60 -7.68
C THR A 57 -14.57 -4.87 -8.23
N ASN A 58 -14.33 -6.02 -8.86
CA ASN A 58 -13.04 -6.31 -9.50
C ASN A 58 -12.76 -5.38 -10.70
N VAL A 59 -13.79 -5.07 -11.50
CA VAL A 59 -13.67 -4.08 -12.60
C VAL A 59 -13.41 -2.67 -12.05
N ALA A 60 -13.92 -2.33 -10.86
CA ALA A 60 -13.67 -1.06 -10.18
C ALA A 60 -12.27 -0.97 -9.53
N PHE A 61 -11.58 -2.09 -9.33
CA PHE A 61 -10.31 -2.18 -8.60
C PHE A 61 -9.21 -1.23 -9.14
N PRO A 62 -9.00 -1.02 -10.46
CA PRO A 62 -8.02 -0.07 -10.98
C PRO A 62 -8.25 1.36 -10.50
N LEU A 63 -9.50 1.78 -10.32
CA LEU A 63 -9.83 3.12 -9.81
C LEU A 63 -9.43 3.27 -8.34
N SER A 64 -9.75 2.28 -7.51
CA SER A 64 -9.34 2.24 -6.09
C SER A 64 -7.82 2.22 -5.96
N THR A 65 -7.13 1.50 -6.83
CA THR A 65 -5.66 1.46 -6.88
C THR A 65 -5.08 2.82 -7.26
N SER A 66 -5.70 3.53 -8.21
CA SER A 66 -5.32 4.89 -8.60
C SER A 66 -5.50 5.89 -7.45
N CYS A 67 -6.60 5.78 -6.69
CA CYS A 67 -6.81 6.56 -5.47
C CYS A 67 -5.68 6.32 -4.46
N THR A 68 -5.35 5.05 -4.20
CA THR A 68 -4.28 4.68 -3.29
C THR A 68 -2.93 5.21 -3.77
N ALA A 69 -2.63 5.12 -5.06
CA ALA A 69 -1.39 5.64 -5.63
C ALA A 69 -1.24 7.15 -5.41
N LEU A 70 -2.29 7.94 -5.67
CA LEU A 70 -2.30 9.38 -5.41
C LEU A 70 -2.17 9.70 -3.91
N ALA A 71 -2.85 8.94 -3.06
CA ALA A 71 -2.75 9.08 -1.62
C ALA A 71 -1.31 8.86 -1.12
N LEU A 72 -0.62 7.85 -1.64
CA LEU A 72 0.77 7.55 -1.30
C LEU A 72 1.74 8.59 -1.89
N LEU A 73 1.48 9.10 -3.11
CA LEU A 73 2.28 10.15 -3.73
C LEU A 73 2.39 11.38 -2.83
N PHE A 74 1.26 11.91 -2.42
CA PHE A 74 1.20 13.12 -1.62
C PHE A 74 1.41 12.84 -0.12
N GLY A 75 0.83 11.75 0.41
CA GLY A 75 0.86 11.42 1.82
C GLY A 75 2.25 11.00 2.30
N ILE A 76 2.86 9.98 1.68
CA ILE A 76 4.20 9.49 2.04
C ILE A 76 5.27 10.51 1.69
N GLY A 77 5.14 11.16 0.52
CA GLY A 77 6.10 12.15 0.09
C GLY A 77 6.17 13.34 1.06
N ALA A 78 5.02 13.90 1.43
CA ALA A 78 4.96 15.01 2.37
C ALA A 78 5.35 14.59 3.81
N ALA A 79 4.98 13.39 4.24
CA ALA A 79 5.41 12.84 5.53
C ALA A 79 6.94 12.76 5.65
N SER A 80 7.61 12.30 4.58
CA SER A 80 9.08 12.26 4.52
C SER A 80 9.68 13.66 4.52
N ALA A 81 9.18 14.57 3.68
CA ALA A 81 9.65 15.96 3.60
C ALA A 81 9.45 16.70 4.94
N PHE A 82 8.30 16.49 5.59
CA PHE A 82 7.98 17.03 6.90
C PHE A 82 9.01 16.59 7.94
N ASN A 83 9.23 15.29 8.08
CA ASN A 83 10.15 14.76 9.11
C ASN A 83 11.60 15.12 8.83
N LEU A 84 12.05 15.15 7.57
CA LEU A 84 13.37 15.65 7.18
C LEU A 84 13.56 17.12 7.61
N SER A 85 12.55 17.95 7.36
CA SER A 85 12.59 19.39 7.75
C SER A 85 12.52 19.57 9.27
N MET A 86 11.71 18.77 9.95
CA MET A 86 11.65 18.78 11.42
C MET A 86 13.00 18.38 12.04
N GLY A 87 13.67 17.37 11.49
CA GLY A 87 15.01 16.97 11.92
C GLY A 87 16.06 18.04 11.70
N ARG A 88 15.93 18.86 10.65
CA ARG A 88 16.78 20.03 10.38
C ARG A 88 16.44 21.26 11.25
N GLY A 89 15.39 21.20 12.05
CA GLY A 89 14.90 22.36 12.82
C GLY A 89 14.06 23.35 12.00
N GLU A 90 13.75 23.07 10.73
CA GLU A 90 13.01 23.94 9.80
C GLU A 90 11.49 23.80 9.96
N LYS A 91 10.96 24.06 11.17
CA LYS A 91 9.55 23.83 11.52
C LYS A 91 8.56 24.51 10.58
N LYS A 92 8.83 25.76 10.15
CA LYS A 92 7.94 26.49 9.22
C LYS A 92 7.81 25.77 7.87
N LYS A 93 8.93 25.29 7.31
CA LYS A 93 8.92 24.51 6.06
C LYS A 93 8.18 23.18 6.24
N ALA A 94 8.40 22.51 7.37
CA ALA A 94 7.70 21.25 7.68
C ALA A 94 6.17 21.43 7.63
N LEU A 95 5.64 22.47 8.28
CA LEU A 95 4.19 22.75 8.27
C LEU A 95 3.66 23.06 6.86
N HIS A 96 4.45 23.69 5.97
CA HIS A 96 4.04 23.88 4.58
C HIS A 96 3.91 22.55 3.82
N TYR A 97 4.81 21.57 4.04
CA TYR A 97 4.67 20.24 3.42
C TYR A 97 3.38 19.55 3.85
N LEU A 98 3.05 19.56 5.14
CA LEU A 98 1.80 18.99 5.66
C LEU A 98 0.55 19.66 5.07
N ALA A 99 0.51 20.98 5.10
CA ALA A 99 -0.64 21.75 4.64
C ALA A 99 -0.86 21.62 3.12
N ASN A 100 0.21 21.72 2.32
CA ASN A 100 0.12 21.54 0.88
C ASN A 100 -0.33 20.12 0.51
N ALA A 101 0.16 19.10 1.23
CA ALA A 101 -0.28 17.73 1.01
C ALA A 101 -1.76 17.53 1.33
N ALA A 102 -2.26 18.08 2.44
CA ALA A 102 -3.66 17.97 2.81
C ALA A 102 -4.58 18.55 1.71
N VAL A 103 -4.21 19.71 1.14
CA VAL A 103 -4.95 20.31 0.01
C VAL A 103 -4.87 19.43 -1.23
N LEU A 104 -3.68 18.94 -1.60
CA LEU A 104 -3.49 18.12 -2.80
C LEU A 104 -4.17 16.76 -2.71
N LEU A 105 -4.18 16.13 -1.53
CA LEU A 105 -4.89 14.89 -1.30
C LEU A 105 -6.39 15.03 -1.58
N PHE A 106 -7.01 16.09 -1.06
CA PHE A 106 -8.44 16.33 -1.30
C PHE A 106 -8.70 16.73 -2.77
N LEU A 107 -7.91 17.66 -3.31
CA LEU A 107 -8.08 18.15 -4.67
C LEU A 107 -7.88 17.05 -5.72
N SER A 108 -6.85 16.20 -5.56
CA SER A 108 -6.62 15.07 -6.47
C SER A 108 -7.79 14.09 -6.47
N GLY A 109 -8.42 13.88 -5.32
CA GLY A 109 -9.61 13.05 -5.20
C GLY A 109 -10.83 13.66 -5.90
N VAL A 110 -11.02 14.97 -5.77
CA VAL A 110 -12.08 15.69 -6.51
C VAL A 110 -11.86 15.56 -8.01
N VAL A 111 -10.64 15.81 -8.48
CA VAL A 111 -10.30 15.70 -9.91
C VAL A 111 -10.51 14.28 -10.42
N LEU A 112 -9.98 13.28 -9.71
CA LEU A 112 -10.13 11.88 -10.13
C LEU A 112 -11.60 11.44 -10.09
N GLY A 113 -12.36 11.83 -9.05
CA GLY A 113 -13.79 11.54 -8.95
C GLY A 113 -14.59 12.17 -10.09
N ALA A 114 -14.36 13.45 -10.39
CA ALA A 114 -15.00 14.14 -11.49
C ALA A 114 -14.67 13.48 -12.85
N LEU A 115 -13.40 13.17 -13.12
CA LEU A 115 -13.00 12.46 -14.35
C LEU A 115 -13.66 11.08 -14.44
N THR A 116 -13.73 10.35 -13.33
CA THR A 116 -14.38 9.04 -13.28
C THR A 116 -15.87 9.15 -13.58
N LEU A 117 -16.58 10.15 -13.03
CA LEU A 117 -18.01 10.34 -13.29
C LEU A 117 -18.28 10.76 -14.74
N VAL A 118 -17.45 11.65 -15.30
CA VAL A 118 -17.59 12.10 -16.70
C VAL A 118 -17.35 10.96 -17.68
N PHE A 119 -16.33 10.13 -17.42
CA PHE A 119 -15.94 9.03 -18.29
C PHE A 119 -16.33 7.64 -17.74
N LEU A 120 -17.38 7.56 -16.92
CA LEU A 120 -17.74 6.37 -16.17
C LEU A 120 -17.84 5.12 -17.05
N ARG A 121 -18.68 5.16 -18.06
CA ARG A 121 -18.89 4.03 -18.97
C ARG A 121 -17.64 3.69 -19.80
N PRO A 122 -16.97 4.63 -20.49
CA PRO A 122 -15.74 4.36 -21.22
C PRO A 122 -14.63 3.74 -20.34
N LEU A 123 -14.44 4.23 -19.12
CA LEU A 123 -13.43 3.70 -18.20
C LEU A 123 -13.72 2.25 -17.79
N LEU A 124 -14.96 1.93 -17.45
CA LEU A 124 -15.32 0.57 -17.05
C LEU A 124 -15.21 -0.41 -18.21
N VAL A 125 -15.58 0.00 -19.43
CA VAL A 125 -15.38 -0.81 -20.64
C VAL A 125 -13.89 -1.00 -20.91
N PHE A 126 -13.09 0.05 -20.77
CA PHE A 126 -11.62 -0.03 -20.90
C PHE A 126 -10.99 -0.98 -19.88
N PHE A 127 -11.53 -1.05 -18.66
CA PHE A 127 -11.09 -2.00 -17.63
C PHE A 127 -11.64 -3.42 -17.81
N GLY A 128 -12.37 -3.65 -18.91
CA GLY A 128 -12.81 -4.99 -19.30
C GLY A 128 -14.14 -5.43 -18.68
N ALA A 129 -15.05 -4.50 -18.38
CA ALA A 129 -16.39 -4.84 -17.88
C ALA A 129 -17.19 -5.60 -18.93
N PRO A 130 -17.61 -6.89 -18.68
CA PRO A 130 -18.53 -7.59 -19.55
C PRO A 130 -19.90 -6.91 -19.57
N ALA A 131 -20.68 -7.11 -20.64
CA ALA A 131 -22.00 -6.49 -20.79
C ALA A 131 -22.95 -6.75 -19.61
N GLY A 132 -22.92 -7.95 -19.02
CA GLY A 132 -23.75 -8.30 -17.86
C GLY A 132 -23.27 -7.69 -16.54
N VAL A 133 -22.00 -7.30 -16.42
CA VAL A 133 -21.40 -6.73 -15.20
C VAL A 133 -21.42 -5.20 -15.24
N LEU A 134 -21.39 -4.61 -16.44
CA LEU A 134 -21.27 -3.17 -16.64
C LEU A 134 -22.34 -2.35 -15.88
N PRO A 135 -23.63 -2.70 -15.85
CA PRO A 135 -24.64 -1.95 -15.10
C PRO A 135 -24.35 -1.89 -13.60
N LEU A 136 -23.97 -3.04 -13.01
CA LEU A 136 -23.63 -3.13 -11.59
C LEU A 136 -22.33 -2.36 -11.25
N ALA A 137 -21.34 -2.44 -12.14
CA ALA A 137 -20.11 -1.68 -12.00
C ALA A 137 -20.35 -0.16 -12.10
N MET A 138 -21.23 0.27 -13.03
CA MET A 138 -21.62 1.68 -13.13
C MET A 138 -22.37 2.16 -11.89
N GLU A 139 -23.25 1.33 -11.34
CA GLU A 139 -23.98 1.64 -10.12
C GLU A 139 -23.03 1.79 -8.91
N TYR A 140 -22.07 0.86 -8.77
CA TYR A 140 -21.08 0.90 -7.69
C TYR A 140 -20.12 2.08 -7.82
N VAL A 141 -19.48 2.24 -8.98
CA VAL A 141 -18.48 3.28 -9.22
C VAL A 141 -19.13 4.67 -9.26
N GLY A 142 -20.35 4.79 -9.79
CA GLY A 142 -21.10 6.04 -9.80
C GLY A 142 -21.32 6.64 -8.40
N VAL A 143 -21.44 5.78 -7.38
CA VAL A 143 -21.53 6.22 -5.99
C VAL A 143 -20.14 6.37 -5.36
N THR A 144 -19.24 5.37 -5.51
CA THR A 144 -17.92 5.40 -4.86
C THR A 144 -17.03 6.52 -5.38
N ALA A 145 -17.21 6.99 -6.62
CA ALA A 145 -16.47 8.13 -7.16
C ALA A 145 -16.65 9.42 -6.35
N TRP A 146 -17.81 9.64 -5.76
CA TRP A 146 -18.04 10.74 -4.80
C TRP A 146 -17.24 10.55 -3.50
N GLY A 147 -16.87 9.32 -3.17
CA GLY A 147 -16.02 8.98 -2.03
C GLY A 147 -14.52 9.19 -2.28
N PHE A 148 -14.04 9.31 -3.53
CA PHE A 148 -12.61 9.39 -3.83
C PHE A 148 -11.87 10.52 -3.12
N PRO A 149 -12.41 11.74 -2.98
CA PRO A 149 -11.77 12.79 -2.20
C PRO A 149 -11.50 12.37 -0.75
N PHE A 150 -12.47 11.70 -0.15
CA PHE A 150 -12.38 11.24 1.24
C PHE A 150 -11.44 10.03 1.38
N LEU A 151 -11.46 9.09 0.43
CA LEU A 151 -10.56 7.95 0.38
C LEU A 151 -9.09 8.38 0.29
N ILE A 152 -8.78 9.26 -0.68
CA ILE A 152 -7.42 9.76 -0.89
C ILE A 152 -6.97 10.58 0.31
N PHE A 153 -7.85 11.43 0.85
CA PHE A 153 -7.56 12.25 2.01
C PHE A 153 -7.33 11.42 3.27
N THR A 154 -8.10 10.38 3.51
CA THR A 154 -7.92 9.48 4.66
C THR A 154 -6.63 8.69 4.54
N THR A 155 -6.41 8.05 3.40
CA THR A 155 -5.23 7.19 3.18
C THR A 155 -3.94 8.01 3.26
N GLY A 156 -3.87 9.13 2.57
CA GLY A 156 -2.71 10.03 2.59
C GLY A 156 -2.55 10.74 3.93
N GLY A 157 -3.65 11.20 4.52
CA GLY A 157 -3.68 11.88 5.81
C GLY A 157 -3.22 11.01 6.96
N ALA A 158 -3.46 9.70 6.92
CA ALA A 158 -2.93 8.75 7.89
C ALA A 158 -1.39 8.78 7.96
N HIS A 159 -0.71 8.98 6.83
CA HIS A 159 0.74 9.17 6.79
C HIS A 159 1.17 10.51 7.42
N LEU A 160 0.41 11.58 7.19
CA LEU A 160 0.67 12.89 7.79
C LEU A 160 0.52 12.85 9.32
N ILE A 161 -0.53 12.21 9.83
CA ILE A 161 -0.77 12.01 11.28
C ILE A 161 0.36 11.21 11.91
N ARG A 162 0.80 10.15 11.23
CA ARG A 162 1.93 9.32 11.68
C ARG A 162 3.23 10.12 11.72
N ALA A 163 3.48 10.94 10.71
CA ALA A 163 4.64 11.82 10.65
C ALA A 163 4.67 12.83 11.78
N ASP A 164 3.51 13.34 12.20
CA ASP A 164 3.35 14.24 13.36
C ASP A 164 3.50 13.54 14.72
N GLY A 165 3.90 12.26 14.74
CA GLY A 165 4.19 11.50 15.96
C GLY A 165 2.99 10.83 16.61
N SER A 166 1.86 10.66 15.90
CA SER A 166 0.62 10.08 16.42
C SER A 166 0.18 8.80 15.68
N PRO A 167 0.98 7.71 15.68
CA PRO A 167 0.65 6.50 14.93
C PRO A 167 -0.65 5.83 15.41
N ARG A 168 -0.99 5.93 16.70
CA ARG A 168 -2.27 5.41 17.23
C ARG A 168 -3.48 6.14 16.65
N MET A 169 -3.41 7.48 16.52
CA MET A 169 -4.48 8.24 15.87
C MET A 169 -4.63 7.90 14.39
N SER A 170 -3.49 7.76 13.67
CA SER A 170 -3.49 7.26 12.29
C SER A 170 -4.21 5.92 12.16
N MET A 171 -3.94 4.98 13.05
CA MET A 171 -4.61 3.68 13.11
C MET A 171 -6.12 3.84 13.39
N LEU A 172 -6.49 4.63 14.39
CA LEU A 172 -7.90 4.84 14.77
C LEU A 172 -8.72 5.45 13.63
N CYS A 173 -8.18 6.42 12.89
CA CYS A 173 -8.85 7.00 11.72
C CYS A 173 -9.19 5.93 10.67
N ASN A 174 -8.25 5.03 10.36
CA ASN A 174 -8.48 3.96 9.39
C ASN A 174 -9.47 2.90 9.91
N ILE A 175 -9.32 2.47 11.16
CA ILE A 175 -10.18 1.44 11.76
C ILE A 175 -11.63 1.95 11.90
N SER A 176 -11.83 3.21 12.26
CA SER A 176 -13.17 3.79 12.38
C SER A 176 -13.97 3.69 11.08
N GLY A 177 -13.33 3.98 9.93
CA GLY A 177 -13.96 3.83 8.63
C GLY A 177 -14.30 2.37 8.29
N ALA A 178 -13.38 1.46 8.59
CA ALA A 178 -13.62 0.02 8.38
C ALA A 178 -14.78 -0.51 9.24
N ILE A 179 -14.88 -0.09 10.49
CA ILE A 179 -15.98 -0.46 11.39
C ILE A 179 -17.31 0.10 10.85
N ILE A 180 -17.37 1.38 10.51
CA ILE A 180 -18.58 2.01 9.98
C ILE A 180 -19.05 1.31 8.70
N ASN A 181 -18.14 1.05 7.77
CA ASN A 181 -18.44 0.31 6.54
C ASN A 181 -19.01 -1.08 6.87
N THR A 182 -18.29 -1.89 7.67
CA THR A 182 -18.71 -3.25 8.03
C THR A 182 -20.09 -3.30 8.75
N LEU A 183 -20.44 -2.28 9.54
CA LEU A 183 -21.74 -2.20 10.19
C LEU A 183 -22.85 -1.74 9.24
N LEU A 184 -22.53 -0.84 8.30
CA LEU A 184 -23.51 -0.32 7.35
C LEU A 184 -23.77 -1.29 6.18
N ASP A 185 -22.80 -2.10 5.78
CA ASP A 185 -22.96 -3.06 4.69
C ASP A 185 -24.19 -3.96 4.87
N PRO A 186 -24.31 -4.77 5.95
CA PRO A 186 -25.49 -5.62 6.12
C PRO A 186 -26.79 -4.82 6.26
N LEU A 187 -26.74 -3.64 6.88
CA LEU A 187 -27.91 -2.79 7.04
C LEU A 187 -28.42 -2.27 5.69
N LEU A 188 -27.54 -1.73 4.85
CA LEU A 188 -27.93 -1.13 3.58
C LEU A 188 -28.18 -2.19 2.50
N ILE A 189 -27.35 -3.24 2.45
CA ILE A 189 -27.45 -4.29 1.45
C ILE A 189 -28.68 -5.17 1.70
N PHE A 190 -28.84 -5.70 2.92
CA PHE A 190 -29.90 -6.66 3.25
C PHE A 190 -31.11 -5.99 3.89
N GLY A 191 -30.92 -5.07 4.86
CA GLY A 191 -31.98 -4.39 5.58
C GLY A 191 -32.79 -3.48 4.66
N PHE A 192 -32.15 -2.55 3.97
CA PHE A 192 -32.79 -1.64 3.02
C PHE A 192 -32.87 -2.20 1.60
N ARG A 193 -32.33 -3.36 1.32
CA ARG A 193 -32.32 -4.04 0.00
C ARG A 193 -31.74 -3.17 -1.13
N MET A 194 -30.74 -2.34 -0.82
CA MET A 194 -30.16 -1.42 -1.77
C MET A 194 -29.13 -2.07 -2.72
N GLY A 195 -28.81 -3.36 -2.51
CA GLY A 195 -27.90 -4.09 -3.38
C GLY A 195 -26.52 -3.41 -3.51
N MET A 196 -26.07 -3.24 -4.76
CA MET A 196 -24.74 -2.68 -5.06
C MET A 196 -24.60 -1.22 -4.62
N ARG A 197 -25.67 -0.43 -4.68
CA ARG A 197 -25.70 0.95 -4.14
C ARG A 197 -25.49 0.97 -2.65
N GLY A 198 -26.09 0.02 -1.92
CA GLY A 198 -25.92 -0.09 -0.47
C GLY A 198 -24.48 -0.29 -0.07
N ALA A 199 -23.76 -1.23 -0.71
CA ALA A 199 -22.34 -1.45 -0.50
C ALA A 199 -21.51 -0.20 -0.81
N ALA A 200 -21.80 0.47 -1.92
CA ALA A 200 -21.09 1.70 -2.31
C ALA A 200 -21.30 2.84 -1.30
N ILE A 201 -22.54 3.04 -0.82
CA ILE A 201 -22.87 4.07 0.20
C ILE A 201 -22.20 3.75 1.53
N ALA A 202 -22.19 2.50 1.98
CA ALA A 202 -21.51 2.08 3.20
C ALA A 202 -20.00 2.38 3.13
N THR A 203 -19.39 2.08 2.00
CA THR A 203 -17.97 2.39 1.73
C THR A 203 -17.70 3.89 1.80
N VAL A 204 -18.49 4.71 1.12
CA VAL A 204 -18.34 6.18 1.13
C VAL A 204 -18.58 6.73 2.54
N ALA A 205 -19.59 6.25 3.26
CA ALA A 205 -19.87 6.69 4.64
C ALA A 205 -18.66 6.41 5.57
N GLY A 206 -18.05 5.22 5.48
CA GLY A 206 -16.83 4.90 6.21
C GLY A 206 -15.68 5.84 5.88
N GLN A 207 -15.48 6.14 4.59
CA GLN A 207 -14.45 7.07 4.13
C GLN A 207 -14.67 8.50 4.62
N VAL A 208 -15.93 8.99 4.63
CA VAL A 208 -16.28 10.32 5.13
C VAL A 208 -15.98 10.45 6.62
N VAL A 209 -16.36 9.45 7.43
CA VAL A 209 -16.08 9.45 8.87
C VAL A 209 -14.57 9.45 9.13
N SER A 210 -13.81 8.60 8.44
CA SER A 210 -12.35 8.58 8.54
C SER A 210 -11.74 9.91 8.13
N ALA A 211 -12.18 10.50 7.02
CA ALA A 211 -11.69 11.80 6.55
C ALA A 211 -12.00 12.93 7.54
N ALA A 212 -13.17 12.91 8.18
CA ALA A 212 -13.51 13.86 9.22
C ALA A 212 -12.57 13.76 10.42
N LEU A 213 -12.24 12.54 10.87
CA LEU A 213 -11.28 12.32 11.96
C LEU A 213 -9.86 12.80 11.58
N VAL A 214 -9.41 12.54 10.35
CA VAL A 214 -8.12 13.05 9.84
C VAL A 214 -8.14 14.57 9.83
N LEU A 215 -9.19 15.20 9.33
CA LEU A 215 -9.33 16.65 9.28
C LEU A 215 -9.32 17.27 10.68
N LEU A 216 -10.06 16.70 11.62
CA LEU A 216 -10.06 17.14 13.03
C LEU A 216 -8.67 17.07 13.65
N TYR A 217 -7.92 15.99 13.35
CA TYR A 217 -6.55 15.89 13.84
C TYR A 217 -5.63 16.97 13.25
N LEU A 218 -5.77 17.29 11.95
CA LEU A 218 -4.95 18.32 11.29
C LEU A 218 -5.12 19.74 11.91
N PHE A 219 -6.27 20.01 12.54
CA PHE A 219 -6.44 21.23 13.33
C PHE A 219 -5.69 21.21 14.68
N HIS A 220 -5.31 20.02 15.16
CA HIS A 220 -4.68 19.80 16.48
C HIS A 220 -3.29 19.15 16.36
N LEU A 221 -2.51 19.51 15.34
CA LEU A 221 -1.16 18.98 15.12
C LEU A 221 -0.23 19.26 16.30
N ARG A 222 0.57 18.26 16.65
CA ARG A 222 1.61 18.38 17.70
C ARG A 222 2.73 19.32 17.28
N ALA A 223 3.07 19.32 15.99
CA ALA A 223 4.11 20.18 15.44
C ALA A 223 3.74 21.69 15.49
N GLY A 224 2.47 22.02 15.53
CA GLY A 224 1.99 23.41 15.60
C GLY A 224 0.73 23.65 14.77
N LYS A 225 0.13 24.80 14.91
CA LYS A 225 -1.11 25.16 14.22
C LYS A 225 -0.86 25.48 12.75
N LEU A 226 -1.71 24.93 11.87
CA LEU A 226 -1.76 25.33 10.47
C LEU A 226 -2.42 26.71 10.33
N THR A 227 -1.81 27.59 9.56
CA THR A 227 -2.34 28.92 9.24
C THR A 227 -2.77 28.96 7.78
N ARG A 228 -3.63 29.93 7.42
CA ARG A 228 -4.04 30.12 6.02
C ARG A 228 -2.85 30.31 5.06
N GLY A 229 -1.73 30.89 5.55
CA GLY A 229 -0.49 31.03 4.78
C GLY A 229 0.16 29.70 4.40
N HIS A 230 0.05 28.68 5.25
CA HIS A 230 0.58 27.33 4.99
C HIS A 230 -0.24 26.57 3.92
N LEU A 231 -1.54 26.88 3.77
CA LEU A 231 -2.43 26.23 2.81
C LEU A 231 -2.19 26.69 1.37
N ARG A 232 -1.50 27.82 1.15
CA ARG A 232 -1.17 28.26 -0.21
C ARG A 232 -0.24 27.26 -0.88
N LEU A 233 -0.68 26.71 -2.01
CA LEU A 233 0.12 25.77 -2.80
C LEU A 233 1.36 26.49 -3.35
N ARG A 234 2.53 25.98 -3.04
CA ARG A 234 3.81 26.49 -3.54
C ARG A 234 4.59 25.36 -4.19
N ARG A 235 4.96 25.55 -5.48
CA ARG A 235 5.63 24.54 -6.29
C ARG A 235 6.87 23.92 -5.61
N GLN A 236 7.64 24.70 -4.88
CA GLN A 236 8.82 24.23 -4.15
C GLN A 236 8.49 23.18 -3.07
N TYR A 237 7.33 23.26 -2.41
CA TYR A 237 6.93 22.32 -1.37
C TYR A 237 6.27 21.08 -1.96
N PHE A 238 5.24 21.25 -2.79
CA PHE A 238 4.57 20.07 -3.35
C PHE A 238 5.45 19.32 -4.35
N GLY A 239 6.28 19.99 -5.16
CA GLY A 239 7.19 19.33 -6.10
C GLY A 239 8.21 18.42 -5.41
N TYR A 240 8.83 18.88 -4.31
CA TYR A 240 9.74 18.06 -3.52
C TYR A 240 9.00 16.90 -2.83
N ALA A 241 7.84 17.16 -2.22
CA ALA A 241 7.03 16.09 -1.62
C ALA A 241 6.65 15.04 -2.67
N MET A 242 6.16 15.45 -3.84
CA MET A 242 5.84 14.51 -4.94
C MET A 242 7.03 13.66 -5.34
N SER A 243 8.23 14.25 -5.45
CA SER A 243 9.43 13.47 -5.81
C SER A 243 9.71 12.36 -4.81
N LEU A 244 9.52 12.60 -3.50
CA LEU A 244 9.70 11.59 -2.46
C LEU A 244 8.60 10.52 -2.45
N GLY A 245 7.36 10.89 -2.82
CA GLY A 245 6.25 9.95 -2.93
C GLY A 245 6.21 9.14 -4.23
N LEU A 246 6.98 9.57 -5.25
CA LEU A 246 6.95 8.97 -6.58
C LEU A 246 7.27 7.47 -6.57
N ALA A 247 8.16 7.03 -5.69
CA ALA A 247 8.51 5.61 -5.54
C ALA A 247 7.27 4.75 -5.24
N GLN A 248 6.43 5.19 -4.29
CA GLN A 248 5.24 4.44 -3.89
C GLN A 248 4.13 4.54 -4.93
N PHE A 249 3.97 5.70 -5.55
CA PHE A 249 3.06 5.89 -6.67
C PHE A 249 3.39 4.94 -7.83
N CYS A 250 4.64 4.94 -8.28
CA CYS A 250 5.10 4.07 -9.36
C CYS A 250 4.96 2.59 -9.00
N ASN A 251 5.29 2.21 -7.76
CA ASN A 251 5.11 0.83 -7.31
C ASN A 251 3.64 0.40 -7.38
N GLN A 252 2.71 1.25 -6.95
CA GLN A 252 1.28 0.93 -6.95
C GLN A 252 0.73 0.81 -8.37
N MET A 253 1.12 1.73 -9.27
CA MET A 253 0.75 1.64 -10.69
C MET A 253 1.35 0.42 -11.37
N ALA A 254 2.61 0.12 -11.10
CA ALA A 254 3.30 -1.05 -11.63
C ALA A 254 2.65 -2.37 -11.18
N MET A 255 2.25 -2.48 -9.90
CA MET A 255 1.51 -3.64 -9.41
C MET A 255 0.19 -3.86 -10.16
N MET A 256 -0.54 -2.78 -10.46
CA MET A 256 -1.78 -2.87 -11.24
C MET A 256 -1.52 -3.41 -12.65
N VAL A 257 -0.51 -2.86 -13.35
CA VAL A 257 -0.16 -3.32 -14.71
C VAL A 257 0.27 -4.80 -14.70
N VAL A 258 1.14 -5.17 -13.78
CA VAL A 258 1.61 -6.56 -13.63
C VAL A 258 0.45 -7.51 -13.35
N GLN A 259 -0.50 -7.12 -12.50
CA GLN A 259 -1.67 -7.96 -12.19
C GLN A 259 -2.54 -8.22 -13.43
N ILE A 260 -2.75 -7.20 -14.26
CA ILE A 260 -3.50 -7.33 -15.52
C ILE A 260 -2.78 -8.31 -16.47
N VAL A 261 -1.46 -8.14 -16.66
CA VAL A 261 -0.66 -9.00 -17.53
C VAL A 261 -0.60 -10.42 -16.99
N LEU A 262 -0.41 -10.59 -15.68
CA LEU A 262 -0.38 -11.89 -15.01
C LEU A 262 -1.70 -12.67 -15.23
N ASN A 263 -2.83 -12.02 -15.00
CA ASN A 263 -4.14 -12.64 -15.18
C ASN A 263 -4.38 -13.06 -16.63
N ASN A 264 -4.03 -12.20 -17.59
CA ASN A 264 -4.15 -12.52 -19.02
C ASN A 264 -3.22 -13.67 -19.44
N SER A 265 -1.97 -13.69 -18.93
CA SER A 265 -1.02 -14.78 -19.21
C SER A 265 -1.49 -16.10 -18.61
N LEU A 266 -1.98 -16.10 -17.37
CA LEU A 266 -2.53 -17.30 -16.72
C LEU A 266 -3.74 -17.85 -17.46
N ARG A 267 -4.61 -16.97 -17.97
CA ARG A 267 -5.77 -17.37 -18.77
C ARG A 267 -5.34 -17.99 -20.10
N TYR A 268 -4.46 -17.30 -20.85
CA TYR A 268 -4.03 -17.74 -22.18
C TYR A 268 -3.25 -19.06 -22.14
N TYR A 269 -2.21 -19.15 -21.28
CA TYR A 269 -1.40 -20.36 -21.18
C TYR A 269 -2.09 -21.47 -20.38
N GLY A 270 -3.00 -21.11 -19.46
CA GLY A 270 -3.86 -22.06 -18.77
C GLY A 270 -4.77 -22.82 -19.74
N ALA A 271 -5.42 -22.10 -20.69
CA ALA A 271 -6.25 -22.67 -21.73
C ALA A 271 -5.52 -23.71 -22.62
N GLN A 272 -4.21 -23.52 -22.79
CA GLN A 272 -3.35 -24.44 -23.59
C GLN A 272 -2.79 -25.58 -22.74
N SER A 273 -3.05 -25.62 -21.45
CA SER A 273 -2.59 -26.66 -20.52
C SER A 273 -3.70 -27.63 -20.17
N VAL A 274 -3.33 -28.72 -19.50
CA VAL A 274 -4.30 -29.72 -18.96
C VAL A 274 -5.17 -29.12 -17.83
N TYR A 275 -4.81 -27.95 -17.29
CA TYR A 275 -5.50 -27.29 -16.17
C TYR A 275 -6.66 -26.40 -16.62
N GLY A 276 -6.74 -26.01 -17.90
CA GLY A 276 -7.73 -25.05 -18.40
C GLY A 276 -7.50 -23.63 -17.92
N GLU A 277 -8.41 -22.70 -18.28
CA GLU A 277 -8.31 -21.28 -17.94
C GLU A 277 -8.56 -20.99 -16.45
N SER A 278 -9.46 -21.75 -15.83
CA SER A 278 -10.01 -21.42 -14.50
C SER A 278 -9.10 -21.81 -13.35
N ILE A 279 -8.45 -22.97 -13.39
CA ILE A 279 -7.61 -23.47 -12.27
C ILE A 279 -6.41 -22.56 -12.02
N PRO A 280 -5.56 -22.20 -13.03
CA PRO A 280 -4.43 -21.29 -12.77
C PRO A 280 -4.84 -19.93 -12.25
N LEU A 281 -5.93 -19.36 -12.76
CA LEU A 281 -6.43 -18.05 -12.35
C LEU A 281 -6.98 -18.08 -10.92
N ALA A 282 -7.75 -19.11 -10.55
CA ALA A 282 -8.26 -19.30 -9.20
C ALA A 282 -7.11 -19.47 -8.18
N CYS A 283 -6.11 -20.28 -8.50
CA CYS A 283 -4.94 -20.50 -7.65
C CYS A 283 -4.14 -19.22 -7.47
N ALA A 284 -3.90 -18.43 -8.52
CA ALA A 284 -3.23 -17.14 -8.42
C ALA A 284 -4.00 -16.16 -7.53
N GLY A 285 -5.33 -16.17 -7.58
CA GLY A 285 -6.18 -15.36 -6.70
C GLY A 285 -5.98 -15.67 -5.22
N ILE A 286 -5.89 -16.96 -4.86
CA ILE A 286 -5.63 -17.38 -3.48
C ILE A 286 -4.21 -16.98 -3.04
N ILE A 287 -3.20 -17.25 -3.88
CA ILE A 287 -1.81 -16.89 -3.61
C ILE A 287 -1.67 -15.38 -3.36
N ASN A 288 -2.31 -14.57 -4.18
CA ASN A 288 -2.30 -13.11 -4.03
C ASN A 288 -2.95 -12.68 -2.71
N LYS A 289 -4.09 -13.24 -2.32
CA LYS A 289 -4.78 -12.92 -1.06
C LYS A 289 -3.93 -13.30 0.16
N VAL A 290 -3.36 -14.50 0.18
CA VAL A 290 -2.50 -14.97 1.26
C VAL A 290 -1.21 -14.15 1.31
N GLY A 291 -0.56 -13.95 0.17
CA GLY A 291 0.64 -13.14 0.05
C GLY A 291 0.41 -11.69 0.52
N PHE A 292 -0.75 -11.09 0.21
CA PHE A 292 -1.09 -9.74 0.61
C PHE A 292 -1.18 -9.57 2.14
N ILE A 293 -1.68 -10.56 2.88
CA ILE A 293 -1.74 -10.53 4.34
C ILE A 293 -0.32 -10.41 4.92
N PHE A 294 0.60 -11.28 4.51
CA PHE A 294 1.99 -11.25 4.98
C PHE A 294 2.74 -10.01 4.51
N PHE A 295 2.52 -9.59 3.27
CA PHE A 295 3.08 -8.37 2.73
C PHE A 295 2.62 -7.12 3.50
N SER A 296 1.36 -7.09 3.94
CA SER A 296 0.81 -6.00 4.77
C SER A 296 1.56 -5.83 6.09
N LEU A 297 2.05 -6.91 6.71
CA LEU A 297 2.89 -6.85 7.91
C LEU A 297 4.20 -6.13 7.62
N CYS A 298 4.88 -6.48 6.53
CA CYS A 298 6.13 -5.86 6.11
C CYS A 298 5.95 -4.37 5.76
N VAL A 299 4.87 -4.04 5.05
CA VAL A 299 4.50 -2.65 4.74
C VAL A 299 4.23 -1.85 6.02
N GLY A 300 3.54 -2.44 7.00
CA GLY A 300 3.29 -1.80 8.30
C GLY A 300 4.60 -1.45 9.04
N ILE A 301 5.60 -2.34 9.01
CA ILE A 301 6.93 -2.08 9.57
C ILE A 301 7.63 -0.95 8.81
N ALA A 302 7.60 -0.97 7.47
CA ALA A 302 8.22 0.05 6.63
C ALA A 302 7.59 1.44 6.89
N GLN A 303 6.27 1.51 7.02
CA GLN A 303 5.55 2.73 7.37
C GLN A 303 5.88 3.23 8.78
N GLY A 304 6.11 2.33 9.73
CA GLY A 304 6.56 2.67 11.09
C GLY A 304 8.01 3.16 11.15
N MET A 305 8.89 2.61 10.32
CA MET A 305 10.29 3.00 10.19
C MET A 305 10.45 4.38 9.56
N GLN A 306 9.61 4.74 8.59
CA GLN A 306 9.72 5.94 7.76
C GLN A 306 9.87 7.24 8.56
N PRO A 307 9.00 7.64 9.52
CA PRO A 307 9.13 8.89 10.24
C PRO A 307 10.39 8.95 11.10
N ILE A 308 10.82 7.81 11.66
CA ILE A 308 12.03 7.73 12.48
C ILE A 308 13.27 7.92 11.60
N ALA A 309 13.35 7.24 10.46
CA ALA A 309 14.45 7.36 9.51
C ALA A 309 14.55 8.78 8.94
N SER A 310 13.42 9.37 8.50
CA SER A 310 13.38 10.73 7.95
C SER A 310 13.83 11.78 8.94
N PHE A 311 13.30 11.76 10.16
CA PHE A 311 13.65 12.73 11.18
C PHE A 311 15.14 12.66 11.53
N ASN A 312 15.64 11.48 11.87
CA ASN A 312 17.03 11.30 12.29
C ASN A 312 18.02 11.58 11.14
N TYR A 313 17.65 11.29 9.89
CA TYR A 313 18.46 11.66 8.74
C TYR A 313 18.52 13.19 8.57
N GLY A 314 17.41 13.89 8.74
CA GLY A 314 17.36 15.35 8.75
C GLY A 314 18.21 15.96 9.86
N ALA A 315 18.21 15.34 11.04
CA ALA A 315 19.01 15.73 12.21
C ALA A 315 20.48 15.29 12.14
N LYS A 316 20.91 14.64 11.04
CA LYS A 316 22.26 14.07 10.85
C LYS A 316 22.66 13.01 11.88
N GLN A 317 21.69 12.36 12.53
CA GLN A 317 21.91 11.28 13.49
C GLN A 317 21.97 9.93 12.78
N PHE A 318 23.03 9.69 11.99
CA PHE A 318 23.14 8.55 11.09
C PHE A 318 23.20 7.20 11.80
N ASP A 319 23.75 7.13 13.01
CA ASP A 319 23.73 5.92 13.84
C ASP A 319 22.30 5.45 14.15
N ARG A 320 21.40 6.39 14.47
CA ARG A 320 19.99 6.08 14.72
C ARG A 320 19.29 5.63 13.44
N VAL A 321 19.62 6.27 12.29
CA VAL A 321 19.11 5.86 10.98
C VAL A 321 19.54 4.43 10.63
N ARG A 322 20.83 4.09 10.82
CA ARG A 322 21.34 2.74 10.60
C ARG A 322 20.70 1.72 11.53
N LYS A 323 20.48 2.09 12.79
CA LYS A 323 19.84 1.20 13.78
C LYS A 323 18.38 0.93 13.43
N VAL A 324 17.59 1.94 13.04
CA VAL A 324 16.16 1.74 12.72
C VAL A 324 15.97 0.87 11.49
N ILE A 325 16.75 1.09 10.42
CA ILE A 325 16.62 0.27 9.20
C ILE A 325 17.06 -1.17 9.45
N ARG A 326 18.12 -1.41 10.24
CA ARG A 326 18.53 -2.77 10.62
C ARG A 326 17.44 -3.49 11.39
N LEU A 327 16.87 -2.86 12.42
CA LEU A 327 15.78 -3.43 13.20
C LEU A 327 14.54 -3.71 12.35
N ALA A 328 14.13 -2.77 11.50
CA ALA A 328 12.99 -2.92 10.61
C ALA A 328 13.22 -4.05 9.59
N MET A 329 14.42 -4.12 9.00
CA MET A 329 14.80 -5.17 8.05
C MET A 329 14.80 -6.55 8.73
N THR A 330 15.39 -6.67 9.91
CA THR A 330 15.43 -7.93 10.68
C THR A 330 14.02 -8.39 11.04
N ALA A 331 13.16 -7.48 11.53
CA ALA A 331 11.78 -7.82 11.86
C ALA A 331 10.99 -8.28 10.61
N GLY A 332 11.14 -7.57 9.49
CA GLY A 332 10.50 -7.96 8.23
C GLY A 332 11.02 -9.29 7.68
N LEU A 333 12.33 -9.56 7.78
CA LEU A 333 12.91 -10.84 7.35
C LEU A 333 12.43 -12.01 8.22
N ILE A 334 12.26 -11.82 9.53
CA ILE A 334 11.68 -12.85 10.42
C ILE A 334 10.25 -13.18 9.98
N ILE A 335 9.42 -12.17 9.73
CA ILE A 335 8.04 -12.37 9.23
C ILE A 335 8.07 -13.12 7.89
N CYS A 336 8.94 -12.72 6.97
CA CYS A 336 9.08 -13.38 5.67
C CYS A 336 9.58 -14.83 5.80
N ALA A 337 10.47 -15.12 6.74
CA ALA A 337 10.95 -16.48 7.00
C ALA A 337 9.83 -17.37 7.57
N VAL A 338 9.02 -16.85 8.49
CA VAL A 338 7.84 -17.55 9.02
C VAL A 338 6.83 -17.80 7.90
N ALA A 339 6.52 -16.78 7.09
CA ALA A 339 5.62 -16.93 5.94
C ALA A 339 6.14 -17.98 4.95
N PHE A 340 7.43 -17.92 4.61
CA PHE A 340 8.07 -18.92 3.76
C PHE A 340 7.91 -20.34 4.30
N ALA A 341 8.20 -20.55 5.59
CA ALA A 341 8.04 -21.85 6.23
C ALA A 341 6.57 -22.35 6.15
N MET A 342 5.60 -21.47 6.42
CA MET A 342 4.18 -21.81 6.29
C MET A 342 3.81 -22.18 4.85
N PHE A 343 4.29 -21.42 3.87
CA PHE A 343 3.97 -21.64 2.45
C PHE A 343 4.62 -22.91 1.90
N GLN A 344 5.77 -23.32 2.41
CA GLN A 344 6.46 -24.54 1.97
C GLN A 344 5.95 -25.80 2.69
N LEU A 345 5.60 -25.68 3.97
CA LEU A 345 5.21 -26.83 4.80
C LEU A 345 3.70 -27.10 4.77
N LEU A 346 2.87 -26.06 4.68
CA LEU A 346 1.42 -26.14 4.85
C LEU A 346 0.61 -25.61 3.63
N PRO A 347 1.05 -25.76 2.37
CA PRO A 347 0.35 -25.17 1.23
C PRO A 347 -1.08 -25.74 1.09
N ARG A 348 -1.26 -27.05 1.25
CA ARG A 348 -2.56 -27.70 1.12
C ARG A 348 -3.56 -27.23 2.15
N GLN A 349 -3.13 -27.11 3.41
CA GLN A 349 -3.97 -26.62 4.50
C GLN A 349 -4.40 -25.16 4.28
N ILE A 350 -3.48 -24.32 3.79
CA ILE A 350 -3.78 -22.92 3.47
C ILE A 350 -4.79 -22.84 2.31
N ILE A 351 -4.58 -23.61 1.26
CA ILE A 351 -5.45 -23.62 0.07
C ILE A 351 -6.85 -24.12 0.44
N SER A 352 -6.96 -25.17 1.27
CA SER A 352 -8.25 -25.74 1.70
C SER A 352 -9.10 -24.78 2.54
N LEU A 353 -8.51 -23.74 3.15
CA LEU A 353 -9.27 -22.68 3.83
C LEU A 353 -10.11 -21.82 2.86
N PHE A 354 -9.77 -21.83 1.57
CA PHE A 354 -10.45 -21.03 0.54
C PHE A 354 -11.49 -21.81 -0.26
N GLY A 355 -11.65 -23.10 -0.01
CA GLY A 355 -12.66 -23.96 -0.60
C GLY A 355 -12.16 -25.34 -0.99
N ASP A 356 -13.09 -26.17 -1.41
CA ASP A 356 -12.83 -27.50 -1.93
C ASP A 356 -12.59 -27.45 -3.44
N GLY A 357 -11.82 -28.42 -3.95
CA GLY A 357 -11.50 -28.51 -5.36
C GLY A 357 -11.16 -29.92 -5.80
N SER A 358 -11.00 -30.13 -7.12
CA SER A 358 -10.58 -31.40 -7.68
C SER A 358 -9.15 -31.76 -7.27
N ALA A 359 -8.78 -33.05 -7.38
CA ALA A 359 -7.40 -33.48 -7.16
C ALA A 359 -6.40 -32.70 -8.05
N MET A 360 -6.78 -32.41 -9.28
CA MET A 360 -5.98 -31.62 -10.23
C MET A 360 -5.81 -30.17 -9.76
N TYR A 361 -6.85 -29.55 -9.19
CA TYR A 361 -6.79 -28.23 -8.61
C TYR A 361 -5.78 -28.17 -7.46
N PHE A 362 -5.86 -29.09 -6.49
CA PHE A 362 -4.92 -29.12 -5.36
C PHE A 362 -3.48 -29.39 -5.82
N ALA A 363 -3.27 -30.31 -6.76
CA ALA A 363 -1.94 -30.61 -7.29
C ALA A 363 -1.29 -29.39 -7.95
N PHE A 364 -2.03 -28.67 -8.78
CA PHE A 364 -1.56 -27.42 -9.40
C PHE A 364 -1.34 -26.33 -8.37
N ALA A 365 -2.30 -26.12 -7.45
CA ALA A 365 -2.25 -25.08 -6.46
C ALA A 365 -1.07 -25.25 -5.49
N GLU A 366 -0.82 -26.48 -4.98
CA GLU A 366 0.32 -26.77 -4.11
C GLU A 366 1.65 -26.50 -4.81
N ARG A 367 1.78 -26.94 -6.07
CA ARG A 367 2.97 -26.73 -6.89
C ARG A 367 3.21 -25.24 -7.14
N TYR A 368 2.16 -24.52 -7.57
CA TYR A 368 2.23 -23.09 -7.82
C TYR A 368 2.56 -22.30 -6.55
N PHE A 369 1.93 -22.66 -5.44
CA PHE A 369 2.15 -22.05 -4.15
C PHE A 369 3.63 -22.15 -3.72
N ARG A 370 4.19 -23.37 -3.79
CA ARG A 370 5.59 -23.60 -3.41
C ARG A 370 6.58 -22.89 -4.32
N ILE A 371 6.36 -22.92 -5.63
CA ILE A 371 7.28 -22.33 -6.61
C ILE A 371 7.18 -20.80 -6.58
N TYR A 372 5.97 -20.24 -6.71
CA TYR A 372 5.79 -18.80 -6.82
C TYR A 372 6.19 -18.04 -5.55
N LEU A 373 5.98 -18.67 -4.39
CA LEU A 373 6.34 -18.11 -3.09
C LEU A 373 7.71 -18.57 -2.56
N LEU A 374 8.54 -19.19 -3.41
CA LEU A 374 9.87 -19.67 -3.03
C LEU A 374 10.78 -18.56 -2.52
N ALA A 375 10.69 -17.35 -3.07
CA ALA A 375 11.51 -16.22 -2.69
C ALA A 375 10.90 -15.36 -1.56
N THR A 376 9.81 -15.79 -0.92
CA THR A 376 9.14 -15.02 0.13
C THR A 376 10.08 -14.56 1.24
N PHE A 377 11.09 -15.36 1.60
CA PHE A 377 12.04 -15.02 2.67
C PHE A 377 12.89 -13.77 2.37
N VAL A 378 13.06 -13.36 1.10
CA VAL A 378 13.78 -12.12 0.71
C VAL A 378 12.84 -11.01 0.27
N ASN A 379 11.54 -11.24 0.20
CA ASN A 379 10.57 -10.33 -0.41
C ASN A 379 10.41 -8.99 0.33
N ASN A 380 10.85 -8.92 1.60
CA ASN A 380 10.87 -7.68 2.36
C ASN A 380 11.99 -6.70 1.94
N VAL A 381 13.09 -7.20 1.38
CA VAL A 381 14.33 -6.41 1.17
C VAL A 381 14.11 -5.24 0.22
N GLN A 382 13.47 -5.47 -0.93
CA GLN A 382 13.26 -4.46 -1.95
C GLN A 382 12.28 -3.36 -1.51
N PRO A 383 11.04 -3.65 -1.02
CA PRO A 383 10.08 -2.61 -0.65
C PRO A 383 10.53 -1.82 0.59
N MET A 384 11.18 -2.47 1.55
CA MET A 384 11.75 -1.80 2.72
C MET A 384 12.85 -0.83 2.30
N SER A 385 13.76 -1.25 1.41
CA SER A 385 14.85 -0.39 0.89
C SER A 385 14.30 0.77 0.06
N SER A 386 13.31 0.54 -0.78
CA SER A 386 12.65 1.60 -1.57
C SER A 386 12.02 2.67 -0.68
N THR A 387 11.26 2.25 0.33
CA THR A 387 10.66 3.14 1.33
C THR A 387 11.73 3.90 2.13
N PHE A 388 12.81 3.22 2.50
CA PHE A 388 13.93 3.84 3.21
C PHE A 388 14.61 4.94 2.39
N PHE A 389 14.90 4.70 1.10
CA PHE A 389 15.51 5.74 0.24
C PHE A 389 14.60 6.96 0.06
N ALA A 390 13.30 6.75 -0.09
CA ALA A 390 12.33 7.83 -0.10
C ALA A 390 12.33 8.61 1.24
N ALA A 391 12.38 7.90 2.36
CA ALA A 391 12.40 8.49 3.70
C ALA A 391 13.63 9.37 3.97
N ILE A 392 14.81 8.99 3.47
CA ILE A 392 16.05 9.75 3.65
C ILE A 392 16.30 10.83 2.57
N GLY A 393 15.29 11.14 1.76
CA GLY A 393 15.38 12.21 0.76
C GLY A 393 16.16 11.85 -0.51
N LYS A 394 16.20 10.56 -0.89
CA LYS A 394 16.84 10.06 -2.12
C LYS A 394 15.82 9.43 -3.07
N PRO A 395 14.90 10.24 -3.64
CA PRO A 395 13.75 9.76 -4.40
C PRO A 395 14.13 8.92 -5.62
N ALA A 396 15.15 9.31 -6.36
CA ALA A 396 15.57 8.58 -7.56
C ALA A 396 15.95 7.13 -7.27
N LYS A 397 16.68 6.88 -6.16
CA LYS A 397 17.03 5.53 -5.73
C LYS A 397 15.80 4.74 -5.27
N GLY A 398 14.89 5.39 -4.53
CA GLY A 398 13.64 4.79 -4.09
C GLY A 398 12.74 4.38 -5.27
N THR A 399 12.55 5.27 -6.25
CA THR A 399 11.74 5.01 -7.45
C THR A 399 12.35 3.92 -8.32
N PHE A 400 13.67 3.95 -8.53
CA PHE A 400 14.36 2.89 -9.26
C PHE A 400 14.10 1.52 -8.61
N LEU A 401 14.29 1.39 -7.30
CA LEU A 401 14.02 0.14 -6.58
C LEU A 401 12.54 -0.26 -6.62
N ALA A 402 11.62 0.69 -6.54
CA ALA A 402 10.19 0.41 -6.63
C ALA A 402 9.82 -0.24 -7.97
N LEU A 403 10.42 0.21 -9.06
CA LEU A 403 10.17 -0.32 -10.41
C LEU A 403 10.95 -1.61 -10.71
N THR A 404 12.05 -1.87 -10.01
CA THR A 404 12.96 -3.00 -10.30
C THR A 404 12.21 -4.33 -10.29
N ARG A 405 11.45 -4.62 -9.25
CA ARG A 405 10.71 -5.88 -9.12
C ARG A 405 9.59 -6.00 -10.14
N GLN A 406 8.74 -4.99 -10.24
CA GLN A 406 7.49 -5.08 -10.99
C GLN A 406 7.70 -4.92 -12.50
N ILE A 407 8.36 -3.84 -12.92
CA ILE A 407 8.47 -3.45 -14.33
C ILE A 407 9.74 -4.02 -14.97
N ILE A 408 10.89 -3.97 -14.25
CA ILE A 408 12.17 -4.35 -14.86
C ILE A 408 12.31 -5.88 -14.92
N PHE A 409 11.86 -6.61 -13.89
CA PHE A 409 12.02 -8.06 -13.87
C PHE A 409 10.71 -8.81 -14.06
N LEU A 410 9.70 -8.62 -13.18
CA LEU A 410 8.52 -9.47 -13.16
C LEU A 410 7.71 -9.38 -14.46
N LEU A 411 7.46 -8.18 -14.96
CA LEU A 411 6.67 -7.98 -16.17
C LEU A 411 7.29 -8.67 -17.39
N PRO A 412 8.58 -8.48 -17.72
CA PRO A 412 9.22 -9.21 -18.82
C PRO A 412 9.24 -10.74 -18.60
N LEU A 413 9.49 -11.20 -17.37
CA LEU A 413 9.56 -12.63 -17.08
C LEU A 413 8.18 -13.32 -17.22
N ILE A 414 7.09 -12.65 -16.85
CA ILE A 414 5.72 -13.16 -17.05
C ILE A 414 5.40 -13.30 -18.55
N VAL A 415 6.01 -12.50 -19.41
CA VAL A 415 5.80 -12.57 -20.86
C VAL A 415 6.75 -13.59 -21.51
N ILE A 416 8.02 -13.62 -21.10
CA ILE A 416 9.08 -14.40 -21.76
C ILE A 416 9.06 -15.87 -21.32
N PHE A 417 8.98 -16.16 -20.02
CA PHE A 417 9.09 -17.54 -19.53
C PHE A 417 7.98 -18.46 -20.02
N PRO A 418 6.72 -18.02 -20.14
CA PRO A 418 5.66 -18.87 -20.67
C PRO A 418 5.84 -19.28 -22.13
N LEU A 419 6.61 -18.52 -22.92
CA LEU A 419 6.94 -18.88 -24.31
C LEU A 419 7.70 -20.21 -24.41
N PHE A 420 8.49 -20.54 -23.37
CA PHE A 420 9.31 -21.75 -23.32
C PHE A 420 8.76 -22.83 -22.39
N LEU A 421 8.08 -22.43 -21.31
CA LEU A 421 7.66 -23.32 -20.22
C LEU A 421 6.13 -23.38 -20.03
N GLY A 422 5.36 -22.73 -20.90
CA GLY A 422 3.90 -22.66 -20.77
C GLY A 422 3.47 -22.03 -19.43
N VAL A 423 2.39 -22.54 -18.84
CA VAL A 423 1.85 -22.03 -17.56
C VAL A 423 2.85 -22.12 -16.41
N ASP A 424 3.75 -23.11 -16.43
CA ASP A 424 4.81 -23.26 -15.42
C ASP A 424 5.80 -22.09 -15.44
N GLY A 425 6.04 -21.48 -16.60
CA GLY A 425 6.89 -20.30 -16.74
C GLY A 425 6.43 -19.13 -15.86
N ILE A 426 5.13 -18.97 -15.71
CA ILE A 426 4.55 -17.92 -14.84
C ILE A 426 4.89 -18.18 -13.38
N MET A 427 4.91 -19.46 -12.95
CA MET A 427 5.28 -19.83 -11.58
C MET A 427 6.73 -19.43 -11.24
N TYR A 428 7.65 -19.57 -12.18
CA TYR A 428 9.08 -19.25 -11.98
C TYR A 428 9.38 -17.74 -12.09
N ALA A 429 8.52 -16.97 -12.79
CA ALA A 429 8.73 -15.54 -12.96
C ALA A 429 8.79 -14.77 -11.62
N GLY A 430 7.91 -15.12 -10.66
CA GLY A 430 7.85 -14.50 -9.33
C GLY A 430 9.18 -14.59 -8.57
N PRO A 431 9.64 -15.79 -8.20
CA PRO A 431 10.86 -15.96 -7.41
C PRO A 431 12.11 -15.39 -8.09
N VAL A 432 12.25 -15.51 -9.41
CA VAL A 432 13.39 -14.92 -10.13
C VAL A 432 13.40 -13.39 -10.00
N ALA A 433 12.23 -12.76 -10.22
CA ALA A 433 12.10 -11.31 -10.05
C ALA A 433 12.39 -10.86 -8.61
N ASP A 434 11.90 -11.61 -7.61
CA ASP A 434 12.10 -11.31 -6.20
C ASP A 434 13.58 -11.39 -5.80
N PHE A 435 14.29 -12.43 -6.22
CA PHE A 435 15.73 -12.60 -5.94
C PHE A 435 16.56 -11.49 -6.58
N LEU A 436 16.34 -11.19 -7.86
CA LEU A 436 17.08 -10.15 -8.57
C LEU A 436 16.83 -8.78 -7.95
N ALA A 437 15.57 -8.45 -7.67
CA ALA A 437 15.21 -7.18 -7.03
C ALA A 437 15.78 -7.06 -5.61
N ALA A 438 15.73 -8.12 -4.82
CA ALA A 438 16.29 -8.16 -3.47
C ALA A 438 17.82 -8.01 -3.49
N ALA A 439 18.51 -8.65 -4.42
CA ALA A 439 19.97 -8.53 -4.57
C ALA A 439 20.39 -7.09 -4.88
N ILE A 440 19.72 -6.44 -5.85
CA ILE A 440 20.00 -5.04 -6.20
C ILE A 440 19.70 -4.12 -5.01
N ALA A 441 18.57 -4.32 -4.36
CA ALA A 441 18.17 -3.53 -3.20
C ALA A 441 19.16 -3.68 -2.03
N ALA A 442 19.61 -4.89 -1.75
CA ALA A 442 20.60 -5.17 -0.71
C ALA A 442 21.94 -4.47 -1.00
N VAL A 443 22.45 -4.57 -2.23
CA VAL A 443 23.70 -3.90 -2.64
C VAL A 443 23.58 -2.38 -2.48
N MET A 444 22.50 -1.78 -2.97
CA MET A 444 22.28 -0.34 -2.86
C MET A 444 22.15 0.11 -1.41
N LEU A 445 21.40 -0.64 -0.59
CA LEU A 445 21.22 -0.35 0.84
C LEU A 445 22.54 -0.44 1.59
N LEU A 446 23.31 -1.53 1.40
CA LEU A 446 24.59 -1.73 2.08
C LEU A 446 25.60 -0.63 1.72
N ARG A 447 25.66 -0.20 0.44
CA ARG A 447 26.50 0.92 0.01
C ARG A 447 26.10 2.23 0.72
N GLU A 448 24.79 2.47 0.88
CA GLU A 448 24.30 3.67 1.54
C GLU A 448 24.62 3.66 3.04
N LEU A 449 24.43 2.53 3.71
CA LEU A 449 24.74 2.38 5.14
C LEU A 449 26.25 2.53 5.43
N ARG A 450 27.10 2.02 4.54
CA ARG A 450 28.56 2.22 4.63
C ARG A 450 28.94 3.70 4.46
N LYS A 451 28.27 4.41 3.54
CA LYS A 451 28.48 5.86 3.33
C LYS A 451 28.13 6.65 4.59
N MET A 452 26.98 6.33 5.21
CA MET A 452 26.57 6.98 6.48
C MET A 452 27.55 6.70 7.62
N GLY A 453 28.10 5.46 7.70
CA GLY A 453 29.10 5.14 8.74
C GLY A 453 30.40 5.92 8.64
N ARG A 454 30.81 6.26 7.41
CA ARG A 454 32.00 7.12 7.19
C ARG A 454 31.75 8.60 7.56
N GLN A 455 30.50 9.03 7.45
CA GLN A 455 30.12 10.42 7.84
C GLN A 455 30.04 10.59 9.36
N ASP A 456 29.69 9.55 10.11
CA ASP A 456 29.72 9.56 11.59
C ASP A 456 31.14 9.57 12.14
N GLY A 457 32.10 8.89 11.49
CA GLY A 457 33.51 8.85 11.92
C GLY A 457 34.32 10.10 11.56
N ALA A 458 33.75 11.00 10.74
CA ALA A 458 34.38 12.25 10.31
C ALA A 458 33.80 13.50 11.01
N ALA A 459 32.77 13.33 11.85
CA ALA A 459 32.14 14.36 12.67
C ALA A 459 32.52 14.18 14.13
#